data_f6c0e795d5b1df8b13b7f47fb1831640
#
_entry.id   f6c0e795d5b1df8b13b7f47fb1831640
#
_cell.length_a   1.000
_cell.length_b   1.000
_cell.length_c   1.000
_cell.angle_alpha   90.00
_cell.angle_beta   90.00
_cell.angle_gamma   90.00
#
_symmetry.space_group_name_H-M   'P 1'
#
loop_
_entity.id
_entity.type
_entity.pdbx_description
1 polymer ?
#
loop_
_entity_poly.entity_id
_entity_poly.type
_entity_poly.pdbx_seq_one_letter_code
_entity_poly.pdbx_strand_id
1 'polypeptide(L)'
;MKYRPDDFYEVNHVQALLGRAAASIDAKKRAVILEDGERIPYDKLLLATGSTPFVPPMAGLEKVKRRHAFLTLDDAKALERDLTSDSRVLIVGAGLIGMKCAEGIRHLCKEITIVDLAPRVLPAVLDETGSAIVQKQTEAQGISFRLADSVAEFTEDTATLKSGEVIPFDVLVLAVGVRPNTALAESAGCEVRRGIVTD
;
A
#
# COMPACT_ATOMS: atom_id res chain seq x y z
N MET A 1 2.67 -8.60 -15.08
CA MET A 1 1.52 -8.94 -15.97
C MET A 1 0.96 -7.63 -16.51
N LYS A 2 0.96 -7.43 -17.82
CA LYS A 2 0.34 -6.23 -18.42
C LYS A 2 -1.17 -6.43 -18.45
N TYR A 3 -1.93 -5.47 -17.92
CA TYR A 3 -3.39 -5.50 -17.91
C TYR A 3 -4.00 -5.23 -19.30
N ARG A 4 -3.27 -4.51 -20.15
CA ARG A 4 -3.66 -4.17 -21.53
C ARG A 4 -2.58 -4.64 -22.49
N PRO A 5 -2.92 -4.94 -23.77
CA PRO A 5 -1.95 -5.24 -24.81
C PRO A 5 -1.01 -4.07 -25.08
N ASP A 6 0.13 -4.34 -25.73
CA ASP A 6 1.19 -3.35 -25.93
C ASP A 6 0.77 -2.21 -26.84
N ASP A 7 -0.13 -2.47 -27.78
CA ASP A 7 -0.70 -1.52 -28.76
C ASP A 7 -1.90 -0.73 -28.23
N PHE A 8 -2.24 -0.88 -26.92
CA PHE A 8 -3.44 -0.26 -26.32
C PHE A 8 -3.52 1.24 -26.57
N TYR A 9 -2.43 1.96 -26.43
CA TYR A 9 -2.42 3.42 -26.63
C TYR A 9 -2.62 3.79 -28.09
N GLU A 10 -1.98 3.06 -29.01
CA GLU A 10 -2.08 3.28 -30.46
C GLU A 10 -3.49 3.00 -30.97
N VAL A 11 -4.05 1.85 -30.66
CA VAL A 11 -5.40 1.43 -31.09
C VAL A 11 -6.49 2.38 -30.57
N ASN A 12 -6.29 2.97 -29.38
CA ASN A 12 -7.23 3.90 -28.79
C ASN A 12 -6.89 5.37 -29.08
N HIS A 13 -5.94 5.66 -29.95
CA HIS A 13 -5.49 7.01 -30.31
C HIS A 13 -5.09 7.85 -29.08
N VAL A 14 -4.43 7.23 -28.10
CA VAL A 14 -3.96 7.88 -26.88
C VAL A 14 -2.50 8.26 -27.02
N GLN A 15 -2.19 9.55 -26.92
CA GLN A 15 -0.80 10.00 -26.79
C GLN A 15 -0.33 9.77 -25.34
N ALA A 16 0.56 8.81 -25.14
CA ALA A 16 1.11 8.49 -23.82
C ALA A 16 2.47 9.18 -23.61
N LEU A 17 2.59 9.95 -22.53
CA LEU A 17 3.85 10.59 -22.11
C LEU A 17 4.40 9.82 -20.90
N LEU A 18 4.91 8.61 -21.15
CA LEU A 18 5.41 7.72 -20.10
C LEU A 18 6.77 8.17 -19.56
N GLY A 19 6.99 7.98 -18.26
CA GLY A 19 8.23 8.36 -17.58
C GLY A 19 8.42 9.86 -17.39
N ARG A 20 7.36 10.67 -17.60
CA ARG A 20 7.39 12.14 -17.43
C ARG A 20 6.39 12.52 -16.34
N ALA A 21 6.89 13.13 -15.28
CA ALA A 21 6.03 13.54 -14.18
C ALA A 21 5.41 14.93 -14.41
N ALA A 22 4.15 15.08 -13.97
CA ALA A 22 3.49 16.37 -13.90
C ALA A 22 3.91 17.09 -12.62
N ALA A 23 4.47 18.29 -12.73
CA ALA A 23 4.93 19.11 -11.62
C ALA A 23 3.84 20.04 -11.06
N SER A 24 3.02 20.64 -11.95
CA SER A 24 1.94 21.55 -11.55
C SER A 24 0.87 21.69 -12.62
N ILE A 25 -0.23 22.34 -12.24
CA ILE A 25 -1.35 22.65 -13.16
C ILE A 25 -1.61 24.15 -13.13
N ASP A 26 -1.55 24.78 -14.31
CA ASP A 26 -2.01 26.14 -14.54
C ASP A 26 -3.48 26.11 -14.99
N ALA A 27 -4.40 26.11 -14.04
CA ALA A 27 -5.82 26.00 -14.33
C ALA A 27 -6.36 27.19 -15.18
N LYS A 28 -5.77 28.39 -15.04
CA LYS A 28 -6.18 29.59 -15.81
C LYS A 28 -5.80 29.46 -17.28
N LYS A 29 -4.63 28.91 -17.57
CA LYS A 29 -4.13 28.69 -18.94
C LYS A 29 -4.48 27.30 -19.47
N ARG A 30 -5.16 26.48 -18.68
CA ARG A 30 -5.52 25.10 -19.02
C ARG A 30 -4.32 24.29 -19.51
N ALA A 31 -3.26 24.27 -18.72
CA ALA A 31 -2.03 23.55 -19.06
C ALA A 31 -1.51 22.76 -17.86
N VAL A 32 -1.09 21.52 -18.11
CA VAL A 32 -0.26 20.75 -17.19
C VAL A 32 1.19 21.07 -17.46
N ILE A 33 1.97 21.36 -16.43
CA ILE A 33 3.40 21.65 -16.51
C ILE A 33 4.14 20.40 -16.03
N LEU A 34 5.00 19.85 -16.88
CA LEU A 34 5.85 18.72 -16.57
C LEU A 34 7.12 19.16 -15.83
N GLU A 35 7.82 18.21 -15.18
CA GLU A 35 9.06 18.52 -14.45
C GLU A 35 10.18 19.12 -15.32
N ASP A 36 10.21 18.79 -16.61
CA ASP A 36 11.15 19.38 -17.59
C ASP A 36 10.73 20.74 -18.11
N GLY A 37 9.59 21.29 -17.63
CA GLY A 37 9.06 22.60 -18.01
C GLY A 37 8.15 22.59 -19.25
N GLU A 38 7.97 21.45 -19.93
CA GLU A 38 7.04 21.36 -21.03
C GLU A 38 5.61 21.58 -20.56
N ARG A 39 4.81 22.27 -21.39
CA ARG A 39 3.42 22.62 -21.10
C ARG A 39 2.50 21.83 -22.02
N ILE A 40 1.64 21.03 -21.43
CA ILE A 40 0.64 20.22 -22.14
C ILE A 40 -0.71 20.91 -22.02
N PRO A 41 -1.25 21.50 -23.10
CA PRO A 41 -2.57 22.13 -23.05
C PRO A 41 -3.67 21.07 -22.95
N TYR A 42 -4.81 21.45 -22.34
CA TYR A 42 -5.99 20.59 -22.24
C TYR A 42 -7.30 21.38 -22.34
N ASP A 43 -8.32 20.76 -22.87
CA ASP A 43 -9.71 21.25 -22.79
C ASP A 43 -10.41 20.77 -21.54
N LYS A 44 -10.19 19.49 -21.19
CA LYS A 44 -10.66 18.83 -19.97
C LYS A 44 -9.51 18.03 -19.35
N LEU A 45 -9.41 18.04 -18.04
CA LEU A 45 -8.37 17.35 -17.30
C LEU A 45 -8.99 16.35 -16.33
N LEU A 46 -8.55 15.10 -16.41
CA LEU A 46 -8.83 14.07 -15.41
C LEU A 46 -7.58 13.88 -14.54
N LEU A 47 -7.74 14.02 -13.22
CA LEU A 47 -6.69 13.73 -12.25
C LEU A 47 -6.87 12.32 -11.72
N ALA A 48 -5.93 11.43 -12.05
CA ALA A 48 -5.88 10.04 -11.60
C ALA A 48 -4.50 9.73 -11.01
N THR A 49 -4.07 10.56 -10.06
CA THR A 49 -2.72 10.59 -9.48
C THR A 49 -2.43 9.45 -8.50
N GLY A 50 -3.41 8.58 -8.24
CA GLY A 50 -3.25 7.43 -7.37
C GLY A 50 -3.02 7.80 -5.90
N SER A 51 -2.30 6.92 -5.20
CA SER A 51 -2.03 7.03 -3.77
C SER A 51 -0.63 6.51 -3.45
N THR A 52 -0.09 6.92 -2.31
CA THR A 52 1.15 6.40 -1.74
C THR A 52 0.85 5.58 -0.48
N PRO A 53 1.69 4.57 -0.12
CA PRO A 53 1.57 3.86 1.14
C PRO A 53 1.60 4.83 2.32
N PHE A 54 0.67 4.66 3.25
CA PHE A 54 0.71 5.38 4.50
C PHE A 54 1.61 4.65 5.49
N VAL A 55 2.62 5.35 6.00
CA VAL A 55 3.50 4.86 7.07
C VAL A 55 3.28 5.77 8.27
N PRO A 56 2.54 5.32 9.30
CA PRO A 56 2.39 6.11 10.51
C PRO A 56 3.72 6.18 11.28
N PRO A 57 3.91 7.21 12.12
CA PRO A 57 5.04 7.23 13.02
C PRO A 57 4.92 6.06 14.02
N MET A 58 5.93 5.19 14.02
CA MET A 58 6.01 4.01 14.91
C MET A 58 7.41 3.98 15.53
N ALA A 59 7.47 3.87 16.86
CA ALA A 59 8.74 3.88 17.58
C ALA A 59 9.67 2.75 17.08
N GLY A 60 10.93 3.09 16.79
CA GLY A 60 11.95 2.13 16.36
C GLY A 60 11.83 1.64 14.91
N LEU A 61 10.84 2.10 14.13
CA LEU A 61 10.65 1.66 12.74
C LEU A 61 11.88 1.93 11.86
N GLU A 62 12.64 2.98 12.16
CA GLU A 62 13.88 3.33 11.47
C GLU A 62 15.00 2.30 11.64
N LYS A 63 14.94 1.47 12.70
CA LYS A 63 15.90 0.39 12.97
C LYS A 63 15.67 -0.83 12.08
N VAL A 64 14.45 -1.00 11.55
CA VAL A 64 14.07 -2.16 10.72
C VAL A 64 14.67 -2.01 9.31
N LYS A 65 15.60 -2.88 8.95
CA LYS A 65 16.31 -2.83 7.67
C LYS A 65 15.48 -3.37 6.50
N ARG A 66 14.80 -4.51 6.70
CA ARG A 66 13.97 -5.17 5.69
C ARG A 66 12.51 -4.83 5.91
N ARG A 67 12.13 -3.63 5.46
CA ARG A 67 10.75 -3.16 5.55
C ARG A 67 10.20 -2.80 4.17
N HIS A 68 9.00 -3.24 3.89
CA HIS A 68 8.33 -3.10 2.61
C HIS A 68 6.94 -2.48 2.76
N ALA A 69 6.52 -1.72 1.77
CA ALA A 69 5.13 -1.52 1.44
C ALA A 69 4.66 -2.64 0.50
N PHE A 70 3.37 -2.71 0.20
CA PHE A 70 2.83 -3.65 -0.77
C PHE A 70 1.71 -2.97 -1.56
N LEU A 71 2.08 -2.12 -2.51
CA LEU A 71 1.15 -1.35 -3.33
C LEU A 71 1.40 -1.53 -4.83
N THR A 72 2.66 -1.56 -5.24
CA THR A 72 3.08 -1.65 -6.64
C THR A 72 3.66 -3.03 -6.96
N LEU A 73 3.80 -3.33 -8.25
CA LEU A 73 4.51 -4.53 -8.70
C LEU A 73 5.98 -4.52 -8.26
N ASP A 74 6.60 -3.35 -8.21
CA ASP A 74 7.99 -3.22 -7.79
C ASP A 74 8.15 -3.48 -6.29
N ASP A 75 7.16 -3.07 -5.46
CA ASP A 75 7.11 -3.45 -4.04
C ASP A 75 7.02 -4.98 -3.89
N ALA A 76 6.14 -5.62 -4.65
CA ALA A 76 5.99 -7.08 -4.60
C ALA A 76 7.29 -7.81 -4.99
N LYS A 77 7.96 -7.35 -6.06
CA LYS A 77 9.26 -7.91 -6.49
C LYS A 77 10.38 -7.63 -5.49
N ALA A 78 10.35 -6.47 -4.83
CA ALA A 78 11.33 -6.15 -3.80
C ALA A 78 11.15 -7.05 -2.56
N LEU A 79 9.90 -7.24 -2.12
CA LEU A 79 9.56 -8.17 -1.05
C LEU A 79 9.98 -9.60 -1.39
N GLU A 80 9.64 -10.10 -2.58
CA GLU A 80 9.98 -11.46 -3.04
C GLU A 80 11.49 -11.72 -2.99
N ARG A 81 12.33 -10.74 -3.36
CA ARG A 81 13.80 -10.86 -3.32
C ARG A 81 14.37 -10.99 -1.91
N ASP A 82 13.70 -10.40 -0.92
CA ASP A 82 14.14 -10.41 0.47
C ASP A 82 13.63 -11.63 1.25
N LEU A 83 12.69 -12.40 0.69
CA LEU A 83 12.14 -13.58 1.30
C LEU A 83 13.00 -14.83 1.04
N THR A 84 13.04 -15.69 2.05
CA THR A 84 13.58 -17.06 1.98
C THR A 84 12.59 -18.01 2.65
N SER A 85 12.74 -19.32 2.41
CA SER A 85 11.91 -20.36 3.04
C SER A 85 11.96 -20.35 4.58
N ASP A 86 12.97 -19.74 5.17
CA ASP A 86 13.13 -19.62 6.62
C ASP A 86 12.65 -18.29 7.21
N SER A 87 12.25 -17.33 6.35
CA SER A 87 11.85 -15.98 6.77
C SER A 87 10.57 -16.02 7.61
N ARG A 88 10.59 -15.30 8.73
CA ARG A 88 9.42 -14.93 9.52
C ARG A 88 8.97 -13.54 9.06
N VAL A 89 7.74 -13.43 8.59
CA VAL A 89 7.18 -12.17 8.08
C VAL A 89 6.17 -11.60 9.05
N LEU A 90 6.39 -10.36 9.47
CA LEU A 90 5.40 -9.58 10.20
C LEU A 90 4.69 -8.63 9.25
N ILE A 91 3.37 -8.71 9.17
CA ILE A 91 2.54 -7.79 8.42
C ILE A 91 1.74 -6.92 9.39
N VAL A 92 1.86 -5.60 9.29
CA VAL A 92 1.04 -4.67 10.05
C VAL A 92 -0.11 -4.18 9.18
N GLY A 93 -1.33 -4.62 9.52
CA GLY A 93 -2.57 -4.34 8.79
C GLY A 93 -3.25 -5.59 8.24
N ALA A 94 -4.46 -5.91 8.74
CA ALA A 94 -5.32 -7.02 8.30
C ALA A 94 -6.40 -6.57 7.29
N GLY A 95 -6.15 -5.47 6.57
CA GLY A 95 -6.97 -4.99 5.46
C GLY A 95 -6.70 -5.76 4.17
N LEU A 96 -7.34 -5.33 3.05
CA LEU A 96 -7.20 -5.99 1.74
C LEU A 96 -5.75 -6.16 1.30
N ILE A 97 -4.93 -5.12 1.46
CA ILE A 97 -3.51 -5.15 1.03
C ILE A 97 -2.72 -6.18 1.85
N GLY A 98 -2.83 -6.15 3.19
CA GLY A 98 -2.11 -7.07 4.05
C GLY A 98 -2.53 -8.52 3.86
N MET A 99 -3.83 -8.78 3.72
CA MET A 99 -4.35 -10.12 3.46
C MET A 99 -3.92 -10.66 2.09
N LYS A 100 -3.93 -9.83 1.04
CA LYS A 100 -3.43 -10.23 -0.30
C LYS A 100 -1.92 -10.41 -0.32
N CYS A 101 -1.18 -9.62 0.42
CA CYS A 101 0.26 -9.84 0.61
C CYS A 101 0.52 -11.20 1.25
N ALA A 102 -0.13 -11.49 2.39
CA ALA A 102 0.03 -12.76 3.10
C ALA A 102 -0.31 -13.97 2.23
N GLU A 103 -1.43 -13.93 1.50
CA GLU A 103 -1.83 -14.97 0.55
C GLU A 103 -0.74 -15.19 -0.53
N GLY A 104 -0.21 -14.10 -1.08
CA GLY A 104 0.78 -14.15 -2.17
C GLY A 104 2.12 -14.74 -1.75
N ILE A 105 2.59 -14.44 -0.51
CA ILE A 105 3.93 -14.83 -0.06
C ILE A 105 3.97 -16.07 0.84
N ARG A 106 2.83 -16.64 1.25
CA ARG A 106 2.77 -17.75 2.22
C ARG A 106 3.61 -18.97 1.85
N HIS A 107 3.83 -19.20 0.56
CA HIS A 107 4.63 -20.31 0.04
C HIS A 107 6.12 -19.96 -0.10
N LEU A 108 6.51 -18.72 0.17
CA LEU A 108 7.87 -18.20 0.03
C LEU A 108 8.58 -18.03 1.38
N CYS A 109 7.88 -18.21 2.49
CA CYS A 109 8.40 -17.95 3.83
C CYS A 109 7.94 -19.02 4.82
N LYS A 110 8.59 -19.05 5.99
CA LYS A 110 8.34 -20.04 7.06
C LYS A 110 7.06 -19.71 7.83
N GLU A 111 6.87 -18.44 8.17
CA GLU A 111 5.84 -17.98 9.09
C GLU A 111 5.34 -16.59 8.70
N ILE A 112 4.05 -16.37 8.86
CA ILE A 112 3.43 -15.06 8.68
C ILE A 112 2.60 -14.75 9.93
N THR A 113 2.87 -13.60 10.55
CA THR A 113 2.03 -13.03 11.60
C THR A 113 1.48 -11.70 11.14
N ILE A 114 0.15 -11.52 11.26
CA ILE A 114 -0.54 -10.27 10.92
C ILE A 114 -1.02 -9.60 12.21
N VAL A 115 -0.66 -8.33 12.39
CA VAL A 115 -1.09 -7.50 13.53
C VAL A 115 -2.04 -6.40 13.02
N ASP A 116 -3.17 -6.19 13.70
CA ASP A 116 -4.09 -5.10 13.38
C ASP A 116 -4.80 -4.57 14.64
N LEU A 117 -5.00 -3.24 14.68
CA LEU A 117 -5.80 -2.56 15.70
C LEU A 117 -7.28 -2.99 15.69
N ALA A 118 -7.80 -3.36 14.53
CA ALA A 118 -9.18 -3.82 14.40
C ALA A 118 -9.35 -5.20 15.05
N PRO A 119 -10.54 -5.48 15.63
CA PRO A 119 -10.82 -6.76 16.28
C PRO A 119 -11.09 -7.90 15.30
N ARG A 120 -11.08 -7.66 14.00
CA ARG A 120 -11.36 -8.65 12.96
C ARG A 120 -10.63 -8.33 11.65
N VAL A 121 -10.44 -9.34 10.81
CA VAL A 121 -9.84 -9.19 9.49
C VAL A 121 -10.82 -8.49 8.53
N LEU A 122 -10.28 -7.72 7.57
CA LEU A 122 -11.06 -7.02 6.53
C LEU A 122 -12.24 -6.19 7.07
N PRO A 123 -12.06 -5.40 8.15
CA PRO A 123 -13.18 -4.77 8.87
C PRO A 123 -13.95 -3.74 8.03
N ALA A 124 -13.33 -3.19 6.98
CA ALA A 124 -13.96 -2.22 6.07
C ALA A 124 -14.77 -2.87 4.93
N VAL A 125 -14.69 -4.20 4.77
CA VAL A 125 -15.23 -4.93 3.62
C VAL A 125 -16.22 -6.01 4.04
N LEU A 126 -15.99 -6.64 5.20
CA LEU A 126 -16.77 -7.77 5.70
C LEU A 126 -17.44 -7.41 7.03
N ASP A 127 -18.59 -8.02 7.27
CA ASP A 127 -19.22 -8.10 8.59
C ASP A 127 -18.48 -9.09 9.50
N GLU A 128 -18.97 -9.29 10.71
CA GLU A 128 -18.35 -10.20 11.69
C GLU A 128 -18.35 -11.65 11.22
N THR A 129 -19.44 -12.10 10.61
CA THR A 129 -19.58 -13.48 10.11
C THR A 129 -18.61 -13.75 8.96
N GLY A 130 -18.56 -12.87 7.98
CA GLY A 130 -17.62 -12.96 6.85
C GLY A 130 -16.18 -12.89 7.29
N SER A 131 -15.85 -11.98 8.22
CA SER A 131 -14.51 -11.86 8.81
C SER A 131 -14.07 -13.15 9.51
N ALA A 132 -14.95 -13.75 10.33
CA ALA A 132 -14.64 -14.99 11.04
C ALA A 132 -14.38 -16.17 10.09
N ILE A 133 -15.14 -16.27 8.99
CA ILE A 133 -14.94 -17.31 7.97
C ILE A 133 -13.57 -17.13 7.30
N VAL A 134 -13.25 -15.91 6.86
CA VAL A 134 -11.97 -15.62 6.20
C VAL A 134 -10.80 -15.84 7.15
N GLN A 135 -10.91 -15.37 8.40
CA GLN A 135 -9.86 -15.56 9.42
C GLN A 135 -9.59 -17.05 9.61
N LYS A 136 -10.62 -17.86 9.87
CA LYS A 136 -10.47 -19.31 10.07
C LYS A 136 -9.81 -20.01 8.88
N GLN A 137 -10.20 -19.64 7.65
CA GLN A 137 -9.61 -20.21 6.44
C GLN A 137 -8.14 -19.81 6.28
N THR A 138 -7.79 -18.58 6.65
CA THR A 138 -6.43 -18.06 6.56
C THR A 138 -5.54 -18.70 7.64
N GLU A 139 -6.05 -18.86 8.86
CA GLU A 139 -5.36 -19.56 9.95
C GLU A 139 -5.10 -21.04 9.59
N ALA A 140 -6.06 -21.70 8.94
CA ALA A 140 -5.87 -23.07 8.45
C ALA A 140 -4.75 -23.20 7.39
N GLN A 141 -4.32 -22.09 6.81
CA GLN A 141 -3.20 -22.01 5.88
C GLN A 141 -1.87 -21.62 6.56
N GLY A 142 -1.83 -21.57 7.90
CA GLY A 142 -0.62 -21.32 8.68
C GLY A 142 -0.30 -19.83 8.91
N ILE A 143 -1.26 -18.92 8.66
CA ILE A 143 -1.09 -17.50 8.97
C ILE A 143 -1.67 -17.21 10.35
N SER A 144 -0.89 -16.54 11.20
CA SER A 144 -1.28 -16.15 12.56
C SER A 144 -1.75 -14.72 12.64
N PHE A 145 -2.71 -14.43 13.54
CA PHE A 145 -3.24 -13.09 13.74
C PHE A 145 -3.03 -12.60 15.18
N ARG A 146 -2.77 -11.31 15.33
CA ARG A 146 -2.84 -10.51 16.55
C ARG A 146 -3.77 -9.34 16.30
N LEU A 147 -5.06 -9.56 16.51
CA LEU A 147 -6.12 -8.58 16.31
C LEU A 147 -6.42 -7.82 17.61
N ALA A 148 -7.08 -6.66 17.49
CA ALA A 148 -7.32 -5.74 18.60
C ALA A 148 -6.03 -5.31 19.31
N ASP A 149 -4.89 -5.34 18.63
CA ASP A 149 -3.58 -4.98 19.17
C ASP A 149 -2.78 -4.15 18.15
N SER A 150 -1.68 -3.58 18.58
CA SER A 150 -0.81 -2.82 17.70
C SER A 150 0.64 -2.86 18.17
N VAL A 151 1.56 -2.62 17.25
CA VAL A 151 2.98 -2.50 17.60
C VAL A 151 3.20 -1.22 18.41
N ALA A 152 3.80 -1.35 19.57
CA ALA A 152 4.24 -0.27 20.45
C ALA A 152 5.64 0.21 20.03
N GLU A 153 6.57 -0.73 19.79
CA GLU A 153 7.95 -0.42 19.40
C GLU A 153 8.55 -1.53 18.53
N PHE A 154 9.43 -1.13 17.62
CA PHE A 154 10.28 -2.03 16.84
C PHE A 154 11.74 -2.00 17.34
N THR A 155 12.41 -3.15 17.29
CA THR A 155 13.86 -3.26 17.18
C THR A 155 14.24 -3.60 15.74
N GLU A 156 15.48 -4.03 15.49
CA GLU A 156 15.90 -4.49 14.16
C GLU A 156 15.11 -5.71 13.67
N ASP A 157 14.74 -6.61 14.57
CA ASP A 157 14.23 -7.96 14.31
C ASP A 157 13.07 -8.39 15.22
N THR A 158 12.56 -7.50 16.07
CA THR A 158 11.41 -7.77 16.94
C THR A 158 10.41 -6.61 16.93
N ALA A 159 9.14 -6.95 17.14
CA ALA A 159 8.06 -6.01 17.39
C ALA A 159 7.44 -6.29 18.76
N THR A 160 7.43 -5.30 19.64
CA THR A 160 6.72 -5.37 20.91
C THR A 160 5.32 -4.81 20.71
N LEU A 161 4.29 -5.59 21.00
CA LEU A 161 2.90 -5.15 20.92
C LEU A 161 2.49 -4.37 22.18
N LYS A 162 1.37 -3.64 22.11
CA LYS A 162 0.80 -2.95 23.27
C LYS A 162 0.35 -3.91 24.37
N SER A 163 -0.03 -5.15 24.03
CA SER A 163 -0.31 -6.22 24.99
C SER A 163 0.91 -6.69 25.77
N GLY A 164 2.12 -6.34 25.31
CA GLY A 164 3.40 -6.82 25.86
C GLY A 164 3.95 -8.05 25.17
N GLU A 165 3.23 -8.65 24.21
CA GLU A 165 3.78 -9.75 23.40
C GLU A 165 4.93 -9.25 22.53
N VAL A 166 6.00 -10.04 22.41
CA VAL A 166 7.14 -9.77 21.53
C VAL A 166 7.12 -10.74 20.37
N ILE A 167 7.05 -10.21 19.15
CA ILE A 167 7.03 -11.00 17.92
C ILE A 167 8.36 -10.83 17.20
N PRO A 168 9.17 -11.90 17.07
CA PRO A 168 10.37 -11.88 16.25
C PRO A 168 9.99 -11.96 14.77
N PHE A 169 10.71 -11.20 13.92
CA PHE A 169 10.53 -11.22 12.48
C PHE A 169 11.86 -10.97 11.75
N ASP A 170 11.91 -11.36 10.47
CA ASP A 170 13.05 -11.13 9.58
C ASP A 170 12.71 -10.10 8.50
N VAL A 171 11.43 -10.00 8.15
CA VAL A 171 10.90 -9.06 7.14
C VAL A 171 9.61 -8.43 7.65
N LEU A 172 9.50 -7.11 7.53
CA LEU A 172 8.32 -6.33 7.89
C LEU A 172 7.58 -5.84 6.65
N VAL A 173 6.26 -6.01 6.64
CA VAL A 173 5.38 -5.40 5.63
C VAL A 173 4.41 -4.43 6.30
N LEU A 174 4.38 -3.19 5.84
CA LEU A 174 3.45 -2.16 6.31
C LEU A 174 2.27 -2.03 5.34
N ALA A 175 1.09 -2.47 5.78
CA ALA A 175 -0.14 -2.51 5.00
C ALA A 175 -1.30 -1.76 5.69
N VAL A 176 -0.99 -0.65 6.38
CA VAL A 176 -1.92 0.14 7.22
C VAL A 176 -2.74 1.17 6.44
N GLY A 177 -2.75 1.07 5.13
CA GLY A 177 -3.53 1.91 4.24
C GLY A 177 -2.69 2.78 3.30
N VAL A 178 -3.38 3.67 2.59
CA VAL A 178 -2.79 4.56 1.60
C VAL A 178 -3.29 5.99 1.80
N ARG A 179 -2.52 6.97 1.29
CA ARG A 179 -2.93 8.37 1.21
C ARG A 179 -3.06 8.77 -0.25
N PRO A 180 -4.17 9.40 -0.68
CA PRO A 180 -4.32 9.95 -2.02
C PRO A 180 -3.24 10.99 -2.31
N ASN A 181 -2.75 11.00 -3.55
CA ASN A 181 -1.80 12.01 -4.03
C ASN A 181 -2.59 13.24 -4.48
N THR A 182 -2.68 14.27 -3.65
CA THR A 182 -3.52 15.44 -3.85
C THR A 182 -2.77 16.70 -4.27
N ALA A 183 -1.44 16.71 -4.20
CA ALA A 183 -0.62 17.90 -4.41
C ALA A 183 -0.89 18.63 -5.73
N LEU A 184 -1.08 17.90 -6.84
CA LEU A 184 -1.42 18.51 -8.14
C LEU A 184 -2.81 19.17 -8.12
N ALA A 185 -3.80 18.54 -7.47
CA ALA A 185 -5.14 19.10 -7.35
C ALA A 185 -5.14 20.36 -6.46
N GLU A 186 -4.41 20.33 -5.36
CA GLU A 186 -4.22 21.49 -4.46
C GLU A 186 -3.57 22.66 -5.21
N SER A 187 -2.53 22.41 -6.01
CA SER A 187 -1.85 23.42 -6.83
C SER A 187 -2.77 24.06 -7.88
N ALA A 188 -3.78 23.31 -8.33
CA ALA A 188 -4.80 23.79 -9.26
C ALA A 188 -5.97 24.52 -8.59
N GLY A 189 -5.99 24.60 -7.24
CA GLY A 189 -7.05 25.22 -6.46
C GLY A 189 -8.27 24.36 -6.21
N CYS A 190 -8.16 23.03 -6.39
CA CYS A 190 -9.24 22.09 -6.07
C CYS A 190 -9.39 21.94 -4.54
N GLU A 191 -10.62 21.76 -4.08
CA GLU A 191 -10.85 21.43 -2.68
C GLU A 191 -10.34 20.04 -2.36
N VAL A 192 -9.55 19.92 -1.29
CA VAL A 192 -9.01 18.69 -0.78
C VAL A 192 -9.36 18.53 0.69
N ARG A 193 -9.77 17.31 1.09
CA ARG A 193 -10.00 16.91 2.49
C ARG A 193 -9.16 15.67 2.80
N ARG A 194 -9.77 14.48 2.87
CA ARG A 194 -9.03 13.20 2.92
C ARG A 194 -8.51 12.77 1.54
N GLY A 195 -9.10 13.30 0.49
CA GLY A 195 -8.77 13.17 -0.93
C GLY A 195 -9.33 14.36 -1.69
N ILE A 196 -9.22 14.37 -3.01
CA ILE A 196 -9.81 15.38 -3.88
C ILE A 196 -11.33 15.32 -3.71
N VAL A 197 -11.96 16.47 -3.43
CA VAL A 197 -13.42 16.55 -3.31
C VAL A 197 -14.02 16.56 -4.72
N THR A 198 -14.96 15.65 -4.94
CA THR A 198 -15.73 15.52 -6.19
C THR A 198 -17.22 15.66 -5.89
N ASP A 199 -17.99 16.10 -6.87
CA ASP A 199 -19.46 16.15 -6.87
C ASP A 199 -20.08 14.78 -7.13
#